data_e9c01250de83f419663217ac16f53a1a
#
_entry.id   e9c01250de83f419663217ac16f53a1a
#
_cell.length_a   1.000
_cell.length_b   1.000
_cell.length_c   1.000
_cell.angle_alpha   90.00
_cell.angle_beta   90.00
_cell.angle_gamma   90.00
#
_symmetry.space_group_name_H-M   'P 1'
#
loop_
_entity.id
_entity.type
_entity.pdbx_description
1 polymer ?
#
loop_
_entity_poly.entity_id
_entity_poly.type
_entity_poly.pdbx_seq_one_letter_code
_entity_poly.pdbx_strand_id
1 'polypeptide(L)'
;LPVESARHEHPRVAVSRSHKSPELAEYIEELRKSHPDLEVVEQGSSYKFCLLAEGAVDYYFRTTSTYEWDTAAGELILSEVGGETLSLPDYRPLRYNKTDLVNSWFFCRARKMPGCRSEAEMMVGECCAADCPPLGIVGLKPRK
;
A
#
# COMPACT_ATOMS: atom_id res chain seq x y z
N LEU A 1 -3.18 8.63 -18.58
CA LEU A 1 -2.04 9.54 -18.58
C LEU A 1 -0.86 8.81 -17.99
N PRO A 2 0.24 8.59 -18.72
CA PRO A 2 1.45 8.09 -18.09
C PRO A 2 2.00 9.23 -17.23
N VAL A 3 1.75 9.16 -15.93
CA VAL A 3 2.52 9.96 -14.99
C VAL A 3 3.90 9.33 -14.95
N GLU A 4 4.90 9.98 -15.52
CA GLU A 4 6.28 9.65 -15.22
C GLU A 4 6.44 9.85 -13.71
N SER A 5 6.44 8.74 -12.96
CA SER A 5 6.68 8.79 -11.53
C SER A 5 8.05 9.43 -11.34
N ALA A 6 8.08 10.60 -10.73
CA ALA A 6 9.30 11.16 -10.24
C ALA A 6 9.91 10.09 -9.30
N ARG A 7 11.01 9.48 -9.71
CA ARG A 7 11.75 8.57 -8.83
C ARG A 7 12.27 9.43 -7.69
N HIS A 8 11.66 9.29 -6.53
CA HIS A 8 12.19 9.90 -5.34
C HIS A 8 13.52 9.21 -5.00
N GLU A 9 14.45 9.97 -4.49
CA GLU A 9 15.74 9.45 -4.03
C GLU A 9 15.54 8.43 -2.91
N HIS A 10 14.48 8.60 -2.13
CA HIS A 10 14.08 7.73 -1.02
C HIS A 10 12.61 7.33 -1.12
N PRO A 11 12.26 6.08 -0.70
CA PRO A 11 10.87 5.64 -0.68
C PRO A 11 10.02 6.51 0.25
N ARG A 12 8.77 6.74 -0.14
CA ARG A 12 7.79 7.53 0.60
C ARG A 12 6.55 6.72 0.91
N VAL A 13 6.13 6.74 2.16
CA VAL A 13 4.90 6.07 2.61
C VAL A 13 3.88 7.10 3.10
N ALA A 14 2.68 7.06 2.52
CA ALA A 14 1.56 7.84 3.00
C ALA A 14 0.89 7.12 4.18
N VAL A 15 0.60 7.87 5.24
CA VAL A 15 -0.11 7.37 6.41
C VAL A 15 -1.27 8.29 6.75
N SER A 16 -2.26 7.76 7.48
CA SER A 16 -3.36 8.58 7.98
C SER A 16 -2.89 9.48 9.11
N ARG A 17 -3.21 10.76 9.00
CA ARG A 17 -2.93 11.74 10.05
C ARG A 17 -3.71 11.47 11.35
N SER A 18 -4.96 11.03 11.21
CA SER A 18 -5.91 10.89 12.33
C SER A 18 -6.06 9.45 12.85
N HIS A 19 -5.58 8.46 12.12
CA HIS A 19 -5.80 7.04 12.42
C HIS A 19 -4.45 6.32 12.47
N LYS A 20 -3.74 6.55 13.55
CA LYS A 20 -2.48 5.87 13.87
C LYS A 20 -2.79 4.64 14.71
N SER A 21 -2.26 3.50 14.34
CA SER A 21 -2.37 2.27 15.11
C SER A 21 -0.99 1.72 15.45
N PRO A 22 -0.85 0.92 16.51
CA PRO A 22 0.41 0.25 16.83
C PRO A 22 0.92 -0.60 15.66
N GLU A 23 0.01 -1.27 14.98
CA GLU A 23 0.33 -2.12 13.82
C GLU A 23 0.91 -1.31 12.67
N LEU A 24 0.42 -0.08 12.43
CA LEU A 24 0.99 0.80 11.43
C LEU A 24 2.43 1.20 11.79
N ALA A 25 2.69 1.47 13.07
CA ALA A 25 4.05 1.76 13.52
C ALA A 25 5.00 0.58 13.30
N GLU A 26 4.55 -0.65 13.60
CA GLU A 26 5.31 -1.87 13.34
C GLU A 26 5.62 -2.03 11.84
N TYR A 27 4.66 -1.75 10.97
CA TYR A 27 4.85 -1.75 9.51
C TYR A 27 5.92 -0.77 9.05
N ILE A 28 5.87 0.45 9.56
CA ILE A 28 6.84 1.49 9.21
C ILE A 28 8.24 1.11 9.69
N GLU A 29 8.36 0.58 10.90
CA GLU A 29 9.66 0.13 11.43
C GLU A 29 10.23 -1.05 10.62
N GLU A 30 9.39 -1.96 10.16
CA GLU A 30 9.83 -3.07 9.30
C GLU A 30 10.33 -2.54 7.94
N LEU A 31 9.60 -1.59 7.33
CA LEU A 31 10.04 -0.93 6.10
C LEU A 31 11.36 -0.20 6.27
N ARG A 32 11.58 0.45 7.41
CA ARG A 32 12.84 1.15 7.70
C ARG A 32 14.05 0.24 7.80
N LYS A 33 13.88 -1.03 8.13
CA LYS A 33 14.99 -2.00 8.12
C LYS A 33 15.55 -2.18 6.70
N SER A 34 14.69 -2.15 5.69
CA SER A 34 15.08 -2.27 4.28
C SER A 34 15.35 -0.92 3.63
N HIS A 35 14.70 0.13 4.13
CA HIS A 35 14.77 1.50 3.62
C HIS A 35 15.03 2.49 4.76
N PRO A 36 16.30 2.64 5.22
CA PRO A 36 16.63 3.51 6.36
C PRO A 36 16.18 4.97 6.16
N ASP A 37 16.16 5.43 4.92
CA ASP A 37 15.80 6.80 4.53
C ASP A 37 14.31 6.95 4.15
N LEU A 38 13.45 6.03 4.62
CA LEU A 38 12.02 6.06 4.36
C LEU A 38 11.37 7.35 4.89
N GLU A 39 10.77 8.12 3.99
CA GLU A 39 9.96 9.29 4.34
C GLU A 39 8.52 8.89 4.67
N VAL A 40 7.98 9.46 5.75
CA VAL A 40 6.58 9.28 6.15
C VAL A 40 5.80 10.56 5.86
N VAL A 41 4.79 10.46 4.99
CA VAL A 41 3.91 11.58 4.60
C VAL A 41 2.57 11.42 5.28
N GLU A 42 2.24 12.32 6.19
CA GLU A 42 0.94 12.33 6.89
C GLU A 42 -0.11 13.08 6.06
N GLN A 43 -1.14 12.37 5.63
CA GLN A 43 -2.21 12.95 4.83
C GLN A 43 -3.59 12.44 5.29
N GLY A 44 -4.56 13.34 5.36
CA GLY A 44 -5.95 13.00 5.65
C GLY A 44 -6.69 12.42 4.43
N SER A 45 -7.85 11.81 4.68
CA SER A 45 -8.80 11.38 3.66
C SER A 45 -8.27 10.36 2.63
N SER A 46 -9.10 10.04 1.64
CA SER A 46 -8.77 9.21 0.47
C SER A 46 -7.79 9.87 -0.51
N TYR A 47 -7.41 11.11 -0.30
CA TYR A 47 -6.44 11.83 -1.13
C TYR A 47 -5.08 11.11 -1.25
N LYS A 48 -4.76 10.21 -0.32
CA LYS A 48 -3.57 9.34 -0.40
C LYS A 48 -3.52 8.47 -1.65
N PHE A 49 -4.67 8.08 -2.19
CA PHE A 49 -4.73 7.38 -3.48
C PHE A 49 -4.29 8.30 -4.64
N CYS A 50 -4.63 9.59 -4.58
CA CYS A 50 -4.18 10.55 -5.57
C CYS A 50 -2.66 10.76 -5.48
N LEU A 51 -2.11 10.87 -4.27
CA LEU A 51 -0.65 10.98 -4.09
C LEU A 51 0.11 9.79 -4.66
N LEU A 52 -0.45 8.56 -4.52
CA LEU A 52 0.09 7.37 -5.16
C LEU A 52 -0.01 7.44 -6.69
N ALA A 53 -1.17 7.84 -7.20
CA ALA A 53 -1.41 7.93 -8.63
C ALA A 53 -0.53 8.99 -9.31
N GLU A 54 -0.24 10.08 -8.61
CA GLU A 54 0.68 11.14 -9.06
C GLU A 54 2.16 10.77 -8.90
N GLY A 55 2.46 9.67 -8.20
CA GLY A 55 3.82 9.28 -7.89
C GLY A 55 4.48 10.15 -6.82
N ALA A 56 3.70 10.90 -6.04
CA ALA A 56 4.20 11.70 -4.92
C ALA A 56 4.58 10.87 -3.69
N VAL A 57 4.03 9.66 -3.58
CA VAL A 57 4.38 8.62 -2.61
C VAL A 57 4.39 7.26 -3.28
N ASP A 58 5.11 6.31 -2.71
CA ASP A 58 5.28 4.96 -3.26
C ASP A 58 4.31 3.95 -2.62
N TYR A 59 4.00 4.15 -1.33
CA TYR A 59 3.20 3.22 -0.52
C TYR A 59 2.14 3.93 0.31
N TYR A 60 1.03 3.23 0.56
CA TYR A 60 0.01 3.63 1.52
C TYR A 60 -0.50 2.41 2.28
N PHE A 61 -0.44 2.46 3.60
CA PHE A 61 -0.97 1.42 4.50
C PHE A 61 -2.19 1.91 5.26
N ARG A 62 -3.20 1.06 5.35
CA ARG A 62 -4.38 1.28 6.16
C ARG A 62 -4.64 0.09 7.07
N THR A 63 -4.43 0.31 8.36
CA THR A 63 -4.57 -0.69 9.42
C THR A 63 -5.73 -0.37 10.37
N THR A 64 -6.66 0.46 9.92
CA THR A 64 -7.89 0.78 10.64
C THR A 64 -9.08 0.60 9.70
N SER A 65 -10.27 0.40 10.27
CA SER A 65 -11.48 0.15 9.49
C SER A 65 -11.79 1.27 8.50
N THR A 66 -12.18 0.88 7.31
CA THR A 66 -12.76 1.73 6.26
C THR A 66 -13.94 0.98 5.64
N TYR A 67 -14.73 1.70 4.86
CA TYR A 67 -15.83 1.13 4.10
C TYR A 67 -15.52 1.15 2.61
N GLU A 68 -16.28 0.36 1.85
CA GLU A 68 -16.08 0.28 0.40
C GLU A 68 -16.15 1.65 -0.30
N TRP A 69 -17.03 2.53 0.14
CA TRP A 69 -17.15 3.89 -0.42
C TRP A 69 -15.98 4.82 -0.10
N ASP A 70 -15.16 4.48 0.90
CA ASP A 70 -13.95 5.24 1.21
C ASP A 70 -12.79 4.93 0.25
N THR A 71 -12.86 3.79 -0.43
CA THR A 71 -11.75 3.27 -1.23
C THR A 71 -12.06 3.12 -2.71
N ALA A 72 -13.32 2.86 -3.10
CA ALA A 72 -13.67 2.46 -4.46
C ALA A 72 -13.20 3.45 -5.55
N ALA A 73 -13.45 4.74 -5.36
CA ALA A 73 -13.03 5.75 -6.32
C ALA A 73 -11.50 5.92 -6.36
N GLY A 74 -10.86 5.90 -5.19
CA GLY A 74 -9.40 6.03 -5.09
C GLY A 74 -8.66 4.83 -5.70
N GLU A 75 -9.17 3.63 -5.46
CA GLU A 75 -8.62 2.41 -6.05
C GLU A 75 -8.74 2.42 -7.57
N LEU A 76 -9.88 2.85 -8.11
CA LEU A 76 -10.05 2.97 -9.55
C LEU A 76 -9.01 3.92 -10.15
N ILE A 77 -8.83 5.11 -9.55
CA ILE A 77 -7.82 6.07 -10.00
C ILE A 77 -6.42 5.46 -9.97
N LEU A 78 -6.09 4.75 -8.88
CA LEU A 78 -4.79 4.11 -8.73
C LEU A 78 -4.58 3.00 -9.75
N SER A 79 -5.59 2.17 -10.02
CA SER A 79 -5.51 1.08 -11.00
C SER A 79 -5.31 1.58 -12.43
N GLU A 80 -5.93 2.71 -12.79
CA GLU A 80 -5.80 3.33 -14.12
C GLU A 80 -4.36 3.79 -14.44
N VAL A 81 -3.57 4.07 -13.41
CA VAL A 81 -2.13 4.39 -13.57
C VAL A 81 -1.22 3.19 -13.36
N GLY A 82 -1.80 2.00 -13.19
CA GLY A 82 -1.06 0.73 -13.04
C GLY A 82 -0.62 0.44 -11.59
N GLY A 83 -1.15 1.15 -10.61
CA GLY A 83 -0.98 0.82 -9.20
C GLY A 83 -1.94 -0.28 -8.75
N GLU A 84 -1.82 -0.72 -7.52
CA GLU A 84 -2.69 -1.76 -6.97
C GLU A 84 -3.00 -1.56 -5.49
N THR A 85 -4.14 -2.12 -5.07
CA THR A 85 -4.62 -2.12 -3.69
C THR A 85 -4.88 -3.56 -3.25
N LEU A 86 -4.16 -3.99 -2.23
CA LEU A 86 -4.17 -5.38 -1.76
C LEU A 86 -4.66 -5.46 -0.32
N SER A 87 -5.55 -6.41 -0.04
CA SER A 87 -6.01 -6.72 1.30
C SER A 87 -4.88 -7.29 2.15
N LEU A 88 -4.89 -7.03 3.44
CA LEU A 88 -3.97 -7.61 4.40
C LEU A 88 -4.70 -8.60 5.30
N PRO A 89 -4.11 -9.72 5.68
CA PRO A 89 -2.74 -10.15 5.41
C PRO A 89 -2.56 -10.96 4.11
N ASP A 90 -3.63 -11.18 3.34
CA ASP A 90 -3.65 -12.17 2.25
C ASP A 90 -3.08 -11.65 0.92
N TYR A 91 -2.80 -10.34 0.82
CA TYR A 91 -2.29 -9.67 -0.39
C TYR A 91 -3.11 -9.94 -1.66
N ARG A 92 -4.43 -10.04 -1.50
CA ARG A 92 -5.37 -10.18 -2.62
C ARG A 92 -6.00 -8.84 -2.96
N PRO A 93 -6.43 -8.62 -4.22
CA PRO A 93 -7.18 -7.42 -4.57
C PRO A 93 -8.38 -7.21 -3.63
N LEU A 94 -8.64 -5.97 -3.26
CA LEU A 94 -9.83 -5.64 -2.47
C LEU A 94 -11.09 -6.07 -3.23
N ARG A 95 -12.05 -6.57 -2.46
CA ARG A 95 -13.37 -6.94 -3.00
C ARG A 95 -14.39 -5.87 -2.67
N TYR A 96 -15.26 -5.61 -3.63
CA TYR A 96 -16.39 -4.68 -3.52
C TYR A 96 -17.72 -5.41 -3.67
N ASN A 97 -18.78 -4.74 -3.25
CA ASN A 97 -20.13 -5.26 -3.26
C ASN A 97 -20.28 -6.53 -2.38
N LYS A 98 -19.63 -6.49 -1.21
CA LYS A 98 -19.74 -7.53 -0.19
C LYS A 98 -21.03 -7.36 0.62
N THR A 99 -21.44 -8.41 1.31
CA THR A 99 -22.53 -8.32 2.31
C THR A 99 -22.12 -7.45 3.49
N ASP A 100 -20.90 -7.61 3.97
CA ASP A 100 -20.28 -6.69 4.91
C ASP A 100 -19.44 -5.69 4.13
N LEU A 101 -19.83 -4.42 4.18
CA LEU A 101 -19.21 -3.33 3.42
C LEU A 101 -17.92 -2.79 4.07
N VAL A 102 -17.48 -3.37 5.19
CA VAL A 102 -16.22 -3.03 5.84
C VAL A 102 -15.06 -3.63 5.06
N ASN A 103 -14.04 -2.82 4.80
CA ASN A 103 -12.80 -3.29 4.19
C ASN A 103 -11.91 -3.99 5.23
N SER A 104 -11.22 -5.03 4.79
CA SER A 104 -10.02 -5.50 5.49
C SER A 104 -8.97 -4.39 5.53
N TRP A 105 -7.96 -4.53 6.37
CA TRP A 105 -6.74 -3.75 6.25
C TRP A 105 -6.20 -3.88 4.84
N PHE A 106 -5.54 -2.85 4.35
CA PHE A 106 -5.02 -2.89 2.98
C PHE A 106 -3.71 -2.13 2.83
N PHE A 107 -3.03 -2.49 1.79
CA PHE A 107 -1.79 -1.91 1.32
C PHE A 107 -1.98 -1.46 -0.13
N CYS A 108 -1.54 -0.26 -0.43
CA CYS A 108 -1.50 0.25 -1.79
C CYS A 108 -0.06 0.53 -2.18
N ARG A 109 0.24 0.27 -3.43
CA ARG A 109 1.50 0.71 -4.04
C ARG A 109 1.24 1.44 -5.34
N ALA A 110 2.09 2.41 -5.63
CA ALA A 110 2.15 3.04 -6.93
C ALA A 110 2.51 2.00 -7.99
N ARG A 111 2.60 2.41 -9.22
CA ARG A 111 2.81 1.54 -10.39
C ARG A 111 3.72 0.32 -10.12
N LYS A 112 3.27 -0.84 -10.58
CA LYS A 112 4.06 -2.08 -10.61
C LYS A 112 5.36 -1.85 -11.39
N MET A 113 6.50 -2.05 -10.72
CA MET A 113 7.80 -1.90 -11.36
C MET A 113 7.95 -2.91 -12.51
N PRO A 114 8.49 -2.51 -13.68
CA PRO A 114 8.82 -3.46 -14.74
C PRO A 114 9.82 -4.49 -14.21
N GLY A 115 9.46 -5.77 -14.23
CA GLY A 115 10.29 -6.86 -13.70
C GLY A 115 9.83 -7.42 -12.35
N CYS A 116 8.85 -6.83 -11.69
CA CYS A 116 8.20 -7.45 -10.53
C CYS A 116 7.29 -8.59 -11.01
N ARG A 117 7.54 -9.81 -10.55
CA ARG A 117 6.79 -11.00 -10.91
C ARG A 117 5.35 -10.95 -10.41
N SER A 118 4.46 -11.72 -11.04
CA SER A 118 3.05 -11.84 -10.66
C SER A 118 2.86 -12.39 -9.25
N GLU A 119 1.69 -12.17 -8.65
CA GLU A 119 1.33 -12.62 -7.28
C GLU A 119 1.68 -14.09 -6.98
N ALA A 120 1.57 -14.97 -7.98
CA ALA A 120 1.93 -16.38 -7.86
C ALA A 120 3.44 -16.62 -7.63
N GLU A 121 4.27 -15.70 -8.07
CA GLU A 121 5.73 -15.79 -7.97
C GLU A 121 6.27 -15.14 -6.68
N MET A 122 5.50 -14.25 -6.05
CA MET A 122 5.82 -13.66 -4.75
C MET A 122 5.72 -14.69 -3.60
N MET A 123 4.96 -15.76 -3.76
CA MET A 123 4.84 -16.82 -2.76
C MET A 123 6.10 -17.68 -2.60
N VAL A 124 7.07 -17.54 -3.49
CA VAL A 124 8.28 -18.39 -3.52
C VAL A 124 9.54 -17.67 -3.04
N GLY A 125 9.42 -16.51 -2.41
CA GLY A 125 10.51 -15.92 -1.60
C GLY A 125 11.65 -15.25 -2.37
N GLU A 126 11.56 -15.07 -3.68
CA GLU A 126 12.57 -14.39 -4.48
C GLU A 126 12.04 -13.10 -5.08
N CYS A 127 11.99 -12.05 -4.30
CA CYS A 127 11.77 -10.70 -4.81
C CYS A 127 13.08 -10.14 -5.36
N CYS A 128 13.17 -10.03 -6.67
CA CYS A 128 14.29 -9.37 -7.35
C CYS A 128 14.07 -7.86 -7.29
N ALA A 129 14.74 -7.20 -6.42
CA ALA A 129 15.16 -5.80 -6.39
C ALA A 129 14.87 -5.11 -5.06
N ALA A 130 15.74 -4.19 -4.71
CA ALA A 130 15.73 -3.39 -3.48
C ALA A 130 14.47 -2.52 -3.27
N ASP A 131 13.55 -2.51 -4.24
CA ASP A 131 12.37 -1.63 -4.27
C ASP A 131 11.04 -2.34 -3.97
N CYS A 132 11.05 -3.63 -3.63
CA CYS A 132 9.85 -4.33 -3.17
C CYS A 132 9.79 -4.27 -1.65
N PRO A 133 8.66 -3.84 -1.04
CA PRO A 133 8.55 -3.93 0.41
C PRO A 133 8.79 -5.37 0.84
N PRO A 134 9.55 -5.61 1.91
CA PRO A 134 9.81 -6.96 2.37
C PRO A 134 8.48 -7.63 2.69
N LEU A 135 8.14 -8.68 1.94
CA LEU A 135 6.99 -9.55 2.19
C LEU A 135 7.09 -10.29 3.56
N GLY A 136 8.12 -9.99 4.34
CA GLY A 136 8.33 -10.48 5.69
C GLY A 136 7.32 -10.00 6.73
N ILE A 137 6.32 -9.19 6.34
CA ILE A 137 5.25 -8.76 7.25
C ILE A 137 4.15 -9.85 7.40
N VAL A 138 4.50 -11.08 7.18
CA VAL A 138 3.63 -12.27 7.26
C VAL A 138 3.15 -12.58 8.70
N GLY A 139 3.25 -11.67 9.64
CA GLY A 139 2.85 -11.92 11.04
C GLY A 139 1.80 -10.99 11.62
N LEU A 140 1.50 -9.88 10.99
CA LEU A 140 0.55 -8.90 11.54
C LEU A 140 -0.90 -9.31 11.21
N LYS A 141 -1.52 -10.03 12.15
CA LYS A 141 -2.96 -10.29 12.10
C LYS A 141 -3.71 -9.18 12.86
N PRO A 142 -4.91 -8.78 12.39
CA PRO A 142 -5.79 -7.93 13.17
C PRO A 142 -5.98 -8.56 14.55
N ARG A 143 -5.69 -7.82 15.60
CA ARG A 143 -6.10 -8.21 16.97
C ARG A 143 -7.62 -8.16 17.01
N LYS A 144 -8.25 -9.24 17.48
CA LYS A 144 -9.69 -9.34 17.66
C LYS A 144 -10.18 -8.35 18.71
#